data_c4ba255cb284be518e2664044b43431e
#
_entry.id   c4ba255cb284be518e2664044b43431e
#
_cell.length_a   1.000
_cell.length_b   1.000
_cell.length_c   1.000
_cell.angle_alpha   90.00
_cell.angle_beta   90.00
_cell.angle_gamma   90.00
#
_symmetry.space_group_name_H-M   'P 1'
#
loop_
_entity.id
_entity.type
_entity.pdbx_description
1 polymer ?
#
loop_
_entity_poly.entity_id
_entity_poly.type
_entity_poly.pdbx_seq_one_letter_code
_entity_poly.pdbx_strand_id
1 'polypeptide(L)'
;MNDEVVHDIAIIGGGPTGLFASFYAGMRGMSTIIIDSLPELGGQLSALYHEKYVYDMPGFPQILAGKLGEQMAEQGTKFNPTLAMGERVVNLEKNQKDMFLLTTDKSKHIARSVLICAGPGAFSPKRLPIPSLEEFEGRGVNYFVRNKIQFTDKRILIIGGGDSALDWAMELEPIAKCITLIHRRDVFRAHEESVDWLFHKSRVTTKLWWELRCLEGGARVEKAIIFNNKTNEEDTLEVDFCLVNIGFAANLGSIKEWGLVMEGNQIVVNSKMETNIPGVYAAGDICTYDGKLRLIATGTGEACIAVCSAKTWVDPNSKFFPGHSSNMSL
;
A
#
# COMPACT_ATOMS: atom_id res chain seq x y z
N MET A 1 -36.80 -8.80 -8.42
CA MET A 1 -35.70 -8.03 -9.03
C MET A 1 -34.99 -7.39 -7.85
N ASN A 2 -33.76 -7.83 -7.56
CA ASN A 2 -32.98 -7.10 -6.53
C ASN A 2 -32.69 -5.72 -7.12
N ASP A 3 -33.17 -4.66 -6.49
CA ASP A 3 -32.81 -3.30 -6.87
C ASP A 3 -31.28 -3.18 -6.72
N GLU A 4 -30.58 -3.06 -7.84
CA GLU A 4 -29.14 -2.86 -7.87
C GLU A 4 -28.83 -1.53 -7.16
N VAL A 5 -28.09 -1.57 -6.07
CA VAL A 5 -27.69 -0.39 -5.32
C VAL A 5 -26.78 0.47 -6.19
N VAL A 6 -27.18 1.70 -6.46
CA VAL A 6 -26.38 2.68 -7.22
C VAL A 6 -25.74 3.67 -6.25
N HIS A 7 -24.42 3.77 -6.28
CA HIS A 7 -23.67 4.74 -5.49
C HIS A 7 -23.41 6.04 -6.29
N ASP A 8 -23.34 7.19 -5.63
CA ASP A 8 -22.94 8.43 -6.28
C ASP A 8 -21.46 8.39 -6.69
N ILE A 9 -20.63 7.76 -5.83
CA ILE A 9 -19.20 7.62 -6.11
C ILE A 9 -18.69 6.23 -5.69
N ALA A 10 -17.94 5.58 -6.57
CA ALA A 10 -17.12 4.41 -6.24
C ALA A 10 -15.66 4.84 -6.08
N ILE A 11 -15.07 4.51 -4.93
CA ILE A 11 -13.67 4.79 -4.61
C ILE A 11 -12.90 3.47 -4.72
N ILE A 12 -11.94 3.40 -5.64
CA ILE A 12 -11.07 2.24 -5.84
C ILE A 12 -9.78 2.46 -5.06
N GLY A 13 -9.65 1.77 -3.94
CA GLY A 13 -8.53 1.86 -2.99
C GLY A 13 -8.94 2.44 -1.65
N GLY A 14 -8.78 1.65 -0.59
CA GLY A 14 -9.05 1.99 0.83
C GLY A 14 -7.80 2.45 1.59
N GLY A 15 -6.79 3.00 0.87
CA GLY A 15 -5.62 3.64 1.46
C GLY A 15 -5.92 5.07 1.93
N PRO A 16 -4.91 5.81 2.44
CA PRO A 16 -5.10 7.15 3.03
C PRO A 16 -5.91 8.11 2.16
N THR A 17 -5.57 8.19 0.88
CA THR A 17 -6.28 9.06 -0.08
C THR A 17 -7.74 8.66 -0.27
N GLY A 18 -8.00 7.36 -0.45
CA GLY A 18 -9.38 6.85 -0.62
C GLY A 18 -10.23 6.98 0.63
N LEU A 19 -9.64 6.76 1.81
CA LEU A 19 -10.31 6.95 3.09
C LEU A 19 -10.71 8.41 3.30
N PHE A 20 -9.80 9.35 3.01
CA PHE A 20 -10.12 10.76 3.12
C PHE A 20 -11.13 11.20 2.06
N ALA A 21 -11.07 10.64 0.85
CA ALA A 21 -12.09 10.85 -0.18
C ALA A 21 -13.47 10.38 0.27
N SER A 22 -13.56 9.20 0.90
CA SER A 22 -14.81 8.67 1.45
C SER A 22 -15.42 9.58 2.52
N PHE A 23 -14.59 10.02 3.47
CA PHE A 23 -15.00 11.00 4.47
C PHE A 23 -15.55 12.28 3.80
N TYR A 24 -14.80 12.82 2.86
CA TYR A 24 -15.18 14.07 2.20
C TYR A 24 -16.42 13.92 1.31
N ALA A 25 -16.59 12.76 0.65
CA ALA A 25 -17.80 12.43 -0.10
C ALA A 25 -19.04 12.37 0.81
N GLY A 26 -18.91 11.75 1.99
CA GLY A 26 -19.97 11.74 3.00
C GLY A 26 -20.34 13.14 3.50
N MET A 27 -19.35 14.01 3.75
CA MET A 27 -19.60 15.43 4.05
C MET A 27 -20.33 16.17 2.92
N ARG A 28 -20.20 15.71 1.67
CA ARG A 28 -20.90 16.23 0.50
C ARG A 28 -22.27 15.56 0.27
N GLY A 29 -22.72 14.69 1.17
CA GLY A 29 -23.98 13.95 1.06
C GLY A 29 -24.01 12.99 -0.12
N MET A 30 -22.88 12.39 -0.49
CA MET A 30 -22.78 11.39 -1.55
C MET A 30 -22.84 9.98 -0.96
N SER A 31 -23.65 9.12 -1.56
CA SER A 31 -23.58 7.67 -1.28
C SER A 31 -22.29 7.10 -1.87
N THR A 32 -21.52 6.40 -1.03
CA THR A 32 -20.15 6.00 -1.33
C THR A 32 -19.98 4.50 -1.19
N ILE A 33 -19.20 3.89 -2.10
CA ILE A 33 -18.63 2.56 -1.94
C ILE A 33 -17.11 2.63 -2.02
N ILE A 34 -16.42 1.95 -1.10
CA ILE A 34 -14.97 1.72 -1.16
C ILE A 34 -14.74 0.28 -1.60
N ILE A 35 -13.95 0.09 -2.65
CA ILE A 35 -13.54 -1.22 -3.17
C ILE A 35 -12.04 -1.34 -3.02
N ASP A 36 -11.56 -2.34 -2.28
CA ASP A 36 -10.13 -2.57 -2.09
C ASP A 36 -9.78 -4.07 -2.21
N SER A 37 -8.67 -4.36 -2.84
CA SER A 37 -8.12 -5.72 -2.95
C SER A 37 -7.57 -6.28 -1.64
N LEU A 38 -7.25 -5.41 -0.68
CA LEU A 38 -6.86 -5.80 0.68
C LEU A 38 -8.10 -6.16 1.52
N PRO A 39 -7.95 -7.06 2.49
CA PRO A 39 -9.05 -7.44 3.38
C PRO A 39 -9.37 -6.38 4.45
N GLU A 40 -8.49 -5.39 4.62
CA GLU A 40 -8.59 -4.35 5.65
C GLU A 40 -8.28 -2.95 5.08
N LEU A 41 -8.84 -1.91 5.70
CA LEU A 41 -8.61 -0.51 5.35
C LEU A 41 -7.22 -0.03 5.80
N GLY A 42 -6.75 1.09 5.24
CA GLY A 42 -5.49 1.73 5.58
C GLY A 42 -4.41 1.56 4.50
N GLY A 43 -4.59 0.63 3.56
CA GLY A 43 -3.68 0.45 2.44
C GLY A 43 -2.24 0.15 2.89
N GLN A 44 -1.25 0.86 2.34
CA GLN A 44 0.17 0.66 2.65
C GLN A 44 0.52 0.93 4.11
N LEU A 45 -0.16 1.86 4.78
CA LEU A 45 0.09 2.19 6.18
C LEU A 45 -0.14 0.98 7.09
N SER A 46 -1.24 0.26 6.87
CA SER A 46 -1.58 -0.93 7.65
C SER A 46 -0.83 -2.17 7.15
N ALA A 47 -0.71 -2.35 5.82
CA ALA A 47 -0.15 -3.58 5.25
C ALA A 47 1.38 -3.64 5.25
N LEU A 48 2.08 -2.52 5.03
CA LEU A 48 3.53 -2.51 4.79
C LEU A 48 4.34 -1.79 5.87
N TYR A 49 3.78 -0.72 6.44
CA TYR A 49 4.55 0.21 7.28
C TYR A 49 4.03 0.33 8.71
N HIS A 50 3.23 -0.62 9.15
CA HIS A 50 2.49 -0.58 10.42
C HIS A 50 3.31 -0.06 11.61
N GLU A 51 4.54 -0.51 11.76
CA GLU A 51 5.46 -0.18 12.85
C GLU A 51 6.44 0.97 12.54
N LYS A 52 6.32 1.62 11.37
CA LYS A 52 7.17 2.77 11.00
C LYS A 52 6.54 4.09 11.37
N TYR A 53 7.37 5.08 11.68
CA TYR A 53 6.92 6.45 11.91
C TYR A 53 6.75 7.23 10.61
N VAL A 54 5.68 8.01 10.55
CA VAL A 54 5.40 9.01 9.51
C VAL A 54 5.62 10.38 10.14
N TYR A 55 6.41 11.25 9.49
CA TYR A 55 6.78 12.57 9.99
C TYR A 55 6.19 13.72 9.16
N ASP A 56 5.73 13.44 7.95
CA ASP A 56 5.26 14.41 6.96
C ASP A 56 3.72 14.46 6.84
N MET A 57 3.02 14.01 7.90
CA MET A 57 1.57 14.16 7.98
C MET A 57 1.22 15.42 8.79
N PRO A 58 0.58 16.43 8.18
CA PRO A 58 0.21 17.66 8.89
C PRO A 58 -0.63 17.39 10.14
N GLY A 59 -0.31 18.05 11.24
CA GLY A 59 -0.98 17.88 12.54
C GLY A 59 -0.34 16.85 13.46
N PHE A 60 0.62 16.05 12.95
CA PHE A 60 1.38 15.09 13.75
C PHE A 60 2.87 15.35 13.63
N PRO A 61 3.57 15.71 14.74
CA PRO A 61 5.04 15.77 14.73
C PRO A 61 5.69 14.45 14.30
N GLN A 62 5.08 13.34 14.74
CA GLN A 62 5.33 11.98 14.30
C GLN A 62 4.14 11.10 14.69
N ILE A 63 3.85 10.06 13.91
CA ILE A 63 2.81 9.09 14.20
C ILE A 63 3.20 7.73 13.62
N LEU A 64 2.90 6.62 14.33
CA LEU A 64 3.04 5.28 13.74
C LEU A 64 2.09 5.13 12.55
N ALA A 65 2.59 4.59 11.46
CA ALA A 65 1.81 4.42 10.22
C ALA A 65 0.55 3.57 10.44
N GLY A 66 0.64 2.48 11.22
CA GLY A 66 -0.52 1.68 11.59
C GLY A 66 -1.58 2.50 12.34
N LYS A 67 -1.15 3.33 13.31
CA LYS A 67 -2.06 4.19 14.07
C LYS A 67 -2.70 5.28 13.20
N LEU A 68 -1.93 5.85 12.29
CA LEU A 68 -2.47 6.79 11.30
C LEU A 68 -3.51 6.10 10.40
N GLY A 69 -3.22 4.87 9.94
CA GLY A 69 -4.15 4.06 9.15
C GLY A 69 -5.46 3.79 9.86
N GLU A 70 -5.42 3.41 11.15
CA GLU A 70 -6.60 3.20 11.99
C GLU A 70 -7.45 4.47 12.11
N GLN A 71 -6.83 5.61 12.43
CA GLN A 71 -7.53 6.89 12.57
C GLN A 71 -8.15 7.37 11.25
N MET A 72 -7.43 7.18 10.14
CA MET A 72 -7.97 7.51 8.81
C MET A 72 -9.11 6.56 8.41
N ALA A 73 -9.05 5.28 8.79
CA ALA A 73 -10.15 4.34 8.57
C ALA A 73 -11.40 4.73 9.39
N GLU A 74 -11.23 5.08 10.66
CA GLU A 74 -12.31 5.61 11.50
C GLU A 74 -12.94 6.87 10.87
N GLN A 75 -12.13 7.82 10.43
CA GLN A 75 -12.60 9.02 9.75
C GLN A 75 -13.30 8.68 8.43
N GLY A 76 -12.70 7.82 7.60
CA GLY A 76 -13.19 7.45 6.26
C GLY A 76 -14.52 6.71 6.28
N THR A 77 -14.82 6.00 7.38
CA THR A 77 -16.07 5.25 7.57
C THR A 77 -17.15 6.00 8.35
N LYS A 78 -16.89 7.23 8.77
CA LYS A 78 -17.80 8.05 9.60
C LYS A 78 -19.22 8.17 9.01
N PHE A 79 -19.36 8.21 7.69
CA PHE A 79 -20.65 8.34 6.99
C PHE A 79 -21.16 7.01 6.42
N ASN A 80 -20.71 5.88 6.98
CA ASN A 80 -21.16 4.52 6.65
C ASN A 80 -21.11 4.20 5.14
N PRO A 81 -19.94 4.35 4.47
CA PRO A 81 -19.80 3.91 3.10
C PRO A 81 -20.01 2.39 3.01
N THR A 82 -20.49 1.91 1.86
CA THR A 82 -20.44 0.48 1.55
C THR A 82 -18.98 0.05 1.42
N LEU A 83 -18.61 -1.09 2.01
CA LEU A 83 -17.26 -1.63 1.95
C LEU A 83 -17.24 -2.93 1.15
N ALA A 84 -16.50 -2.97 0.06
CA ALA A 84 -16.21 -4.16 -0.75
C ALA A 84 -14.73 -4.51 -0.59
N MET A 85 -14.41 -5.16 0.54
CA MET A 85 -13.03 -5.48 0.91
C MET A 85 -12.60 -6.85 0.38
N GLY A 86 -11.31 -6.96 0.04
CA GLY A 86 -10.76 -8.16 -0.57
C GLY A 86 -11.27 -8.39 -1.99
N GLU A 87 -11.75 -7.35 -2.67
CA GLU A 87 -12.24 -7.37 -4.05
C GLU A 87 -11.34 -6.51 -4.94
N ARG A 88 -10.89 -7.06 -6.05
CA ARG A 88 -10.10 -6.32 -7.05
C ARG A 88 -10.97 -5.94 -8.22
N VAL A 89 -11.04 -4.66 -8.56
CA VAL A 89 -11.69 -4.20 -9.78
C VAL A 89 -10.88 -4.66 -11.00
N VAL A 90 -11.50 -5.46 -11.85
CA VAL A 90 -10.90 -6.04 -13.05
C VAL A 90 -11.40 -5.38 -14.34
N ASN A 91 -12.57 -4.74 -14.31
CA ASN A 91 -13.10 -4.01 -15.46
C ASN A 91 -13.90 -2.78 -15.02
N LEU A 92 -13.84 -1.73 -15.85
CA LEU A 92 -14.58 -0.49 -15.69
C LEU A 92 -15.21 -0.14 -17.05
N GLU A 93 -16.53 -0.10 -17.11
CA GLU A 93 -17.26 0.23 -18.33
C GLU A 93 -18.51 1.06 -18.01
N LYS A 94 -19.01 1.79 -18.99
CA LYS A 94 -20.31 2.46 -18.88
C LYS A 94 -21.44 1.53 -19.31
N ASN A 95 -22.50 1.52 -18.52
CA ASN A 95 -23.73 0.80 -18.86
C ASN A 95 -24.64 1.65 -19.79
N GLN A 96 -25.75 1.07 -20.22
CA GLN A 96 -26.73 1.74 -21.09
C GLN A 96 -27.39 3.00 -20.49
N LYS A 97 -27.28 3.17 -19.16
CA LYS A 97 -27.81 4.34 -18.41
C LYS A 97 -26.74 5.38 -18.14
N ASP A 98 -25.59 5.32 -18.83
CA ASP A 98 -24.42 6.20 -18.65
C ASP A 98 -23.82 6.19 -17.23
N MET A 99 -24.08 5.12 -16.47
CA MET A 99 -23.47 4.86 -15.18
C MET A 99 -22.28 3.92 -15.33
N PHE A 100 -21.34 3.96 -14.39
CA PHE A 100 -20.19 3.07 -14.36
C PHE A 100 -20.54 1.72 -13.74
N LEU A 101 -20.23 0.65 -14.47
CA LEU A 101 -20.24 -0.72 -14.00
C LEU A 101 -18.80 -1.13 -13.65
N LEU A 102 -18.56 -1.37 -12.37
CA LEU A 102 -17.29 -1.87 -11.86
C LEU A 102 -17.42 -3.36 -11.64
N THR A 103 -16.74 -4.15 -12.46
CA THR A 103 -16.65 -5.60 -12.25
C THR A 103 -15.42 -5.92 -11.44
N THR A 104 -15.60 -6.63 -10.34
CA THR A 104 -14.50 -7.14 -9.51
C THR A 104 -14.26 -8.62 -9.80
N ASP A 105 -13.24 -9.20 -9.17
CA ASP A 105 -13.00 -10.65 -9.19
C ASP A 105 -14.05 -11.46 -8.41
N LYS A 106 -14.99 -10.78 -7.71
CA LYS A 106 -16.03 -11.43 -6.89
C LYS A 106 -17.46 -10.98 -7.21
N SER A 107 -17.64 -9.70 -7.58
CA SER A 107 -18.96 -9.08 -7.67
C SER A 107 -19.02 -7.96 -8.71
N LYS A 108 -20.16 -7.26 -8.78
CA LYS A 108 -20.36 -6.09 -9.63
C LYS A 108 -20.96 -4.96 -8.81
N HIS A 109 -20.50 -3.73 -9.06
CA HIS A 109 -20.97 -2.53 -8.42
C HIS A 109 -21.31 -1.46 -9.44
N ILE A 110 -22.30 -0.60 -9.14
CA ILE A 110 -22.74 0.47 -10.01
C ILE A 110 -22.57 1.81 -9.33
N ALA A 111 -21.96 2.78 -10.03
CA ALA A 111 -21.80 4.13 -9.52
C ALA A 111 -21.99 5.18 -10.63
N ARG A 112 -22.35 6.41 -10.23
CA ARG A 112 -22.48 7.57 -11.13
C ARG A 112 -21.14 8.21 -11.46
N SER A 113 -20.15 8.05 -10.58
CA SER A 113 -18.79 8.54 -10.75
C SER A 113 -17.79 7.57 -10.14
N VAL A 114 -16.53 7.64 -10.54
CA VAL A 114 -15.46 6.77 -10.07
C VAL A 114 -14.25 7.61 -9.68
N LEU A 115 -13.68 7.34 -8.50
CA LEU A 115 -12.42 7.92 -8.05
C LEU A 115 -11.40 6.81 -7.82
N ILE A 116 -10.31 6.85 -8.58
CA ILE A 116 -9.23 5.87 -8.50
C ILE A 116 -8.18 6.36 -7.51
N CYS A 117 -8.06 5.67 -6.37
CA CYS A 117 -7.09 5.91 -5.28
C CYS A 117 -6.21 4.68 -5.04
N ALA A 118 -5.91 3.92 -6.10
CA ALA A 118 -5.25 2.62 -6.01
C ALA A 118 -3.75 2.68 -5.65
N GLY A 119 -3.22 3.86 -5.32
CA GLY A 119 -1.81 4.05 -5.02
C GLY A 119 -0.93 3.62 -6.21
N PRO A 120 0.20 2.94 -5.99
CA PRO A 120 1.00 2.40 -7.10
C PRO A 120 0.42 1.09 -7.66
N GLY A 121 -0.79 0.70 -7.29
CA GLY A 121 -1.46 -0.54 -7.67
C GLY A 121 -1.46 -1.60 -6.58
N ALA A 122 -2.00 -2.78 -6.90
CA ALA A 122 -1.98 -3.90 -5.98
C ALA A 122 -0.54 -4.31 -5.64
N PHE A 123 -0.23 -4.35 -4.34
CA PHE A 123 1.09 -4.73 -3.85
C PHE A 123 1.18 -6.24 -3.72
N SER A 124 2.21 -6.79 -4.33
CA SER A 124 2.69 -8.11 -3.98
C SER A 124 4.17 -8.04 -3.61
N PRO A 125 4.64 -8.72 -2.56
CA PRO A 125 6.06 -8.82 -2.31
C PRO A 125 6.74 -9.48 -3.50
N LYS A 126 7.89 -8.97 -3.90
CA LYS A 126 8.73 -9.67 -4.87
C LYS A 126 9.14 -11.00 -4.27
N ARG A 127 8.96 -12.06 -5.04
CA ARG A 127 9.29 -13.41 -4.61
C ARG A 127 10.60 -13.84 -5.27
N LEU A 128 11.45 -14.53 -4.51
CA LEU A 128 12.57 -15.27 -5.08
C LEU A 128 12.02 -16.62 -5.57
N PRO A 129 12.54 -17.16 -6.67
CA PRO A 129 12.11 -18.47 -7.20
C PRO A 129 12.74 -19.61 -6.39
N ILE A 130 12.47 -19.66 -5.10
CA ILE A 130 12.97 -20.63 -4.13
C ILE A 130 11.76 -21.31 -3.49
N PRO A 131 11.46 -22.59 -3.83
CA PRO A 131 10.25 -23.28 -3.37
C PRO A 131 10.07 -23.30 -1.85
N SER A 132 11.16 -23.44 -1.08
CA SER A 132 11.09 -23.46 0.38
C SER A 132 10.61 -22.14 0.99
N LEU A 133 10.73 -21.00 0.29
CA LEU A 133 10.13 -19.74 0.77
C LEU A 133 8.60 -19.78 0.77
N GLU A 134 7.99 -20.40 -0.23
CA GLU A 134 6.54 -20.58 -0.29
C GLU A 134 6.08 -21.61 0.74
N GLU A 135 6.84 -22.70 0.88
CA GLU A 135 6.55 -23.75 1.85
C GLU A 135 6.50 -23.20 3.28
N PHE A 136 7.45 -22.36 3.67
CA PHE A 136 7.54 -21.79 5.03
C PHE A 136 6.86 -20.43 5.20
N GLU A 137 6.10 -19.94 4.20
CA GLU A 137 5.33 -18.70 4.34
C GLU A 137 4.32 -18.81 5.48
N GLY A 138 4.36 -17.84 6.43
CA GLY A 138 3.59 -17.89 7.67
C GLY A 138 4.12 -18.87 8.73
N ARG A 139 5.12 -19.70 8.39
CA ARG A 139 5.79 -20.64 9.30
C ARG A 139 7.25 -20.29 9.55
N GLY A 140 7.55 -19.01 9.61
CA GLY A 140 8.88 -18.43 9.81
C GLY A 140 9.35 -17.55 8.66
N VAL A 141 8.78 -17.66 7.45
CA VAL A 141 9.03 -16.74 6.34
C VAL A 141 8.02 -15.61 6.35
N ASN A 142 8.50 -14.38 6.30
CA ASN A 142 7.70 -13.16 6.31
C ASN A 142 8.23 -12.19 5.24
N TYR A 143 7.34 -11.52 4.53
CA TYR A 143 7.67 -10.46 3.59
C TYR A 143 7.48 -9.06 4.18
N PHE A 144 6.78 -8.97 5.31
CA PHE A 144 6.54 -7.75 6.10
C PHE A 144 6.34 -8.13 7.58
N VAL A 145 6.61 -7.18 8.45
CA VAL A 145 6.44 -7.34 9.90
C VAL A 145 5.17 -6.64 10.34
N ARG A 146 4.19 -7.40 10.80
CA ARG A 146 2.94 -6.87 11.37
C ARG A 146 3.01 -6.68 12.89
N ASN A 147 3.82 -7.49 13.55
CA ASN A 147 4.03 -7.43 15.00
C ASN A 147 5.47 -7.79 15.29
N LYS A 148 6.26 -6.82 15.77
CA LYS A 148 7.68 -7.03 16.06
C LYS A 148 7.94 -7.88 17.29
N ILE A 149 6.98 -8.01 18.21
CA ILE A 149 7.13 -8.78 19.46
C ILE A 149 7.42 -10.27 19.16
N GLN A 150 6.87 -10.82 18.08
CA GLN A 150 7.13 -12.22 17.70
C GLN A 150 8.60 -12.55 17.43
N PHE A 151 9.43 -11.54 17.18
CA PHE A 151 10.86 -11.67 16.89
C PHE A 151 11.74 -11.54 18.13
N THR A 152 11.14 -11.32 19.32
CA THR A 152 11.88 -11.22 20.59
C THR A 152 12.64 -12.50 20.87
N ASP A 153 13.95 -12.37 21.15
CA ASP A 153 14.89 -13.47 21.40
C ASP A 153 14.95 -14.52 20.28
N LYS A 154 14.77 -14.07 19.01
CA LYS A 154 14.81 -14.93 17.81
C LYS A 154 16.04 -14.67 16.95
N ARG A 155 16.49 -15.72 16.26
CA ARG A 155 17.54 -15.67 15.23
C ARG A 155 16.86 -15.30 13.91
N ILE A 156 17.25 -14.18 13.33
CA ILE A 156 16.56 -13.62 12.17
C ILE A 156 17.53 -13.54 11.00
N LEU A 157 17.13 -14.09 9.86
CA LEU A 157 17.76 -13.82 8.57
C LEU A 157 16.98 -12.73 7.85
N ILE A 158 17.65 -11.65 7.45
CA ILE A 158 17.09 -10.59 6.61
C ILE A 158 17.73 -10.68 5.23
N ILE A 159 16.90 -10.75 4.18
CA ILE A 159 17.33 -10.79 2.79
C ILE A 159 16.98 -9.47 2.13
N GLY A 160 17.99 -8.67 1.77
CA GLY A 160 17.74 -7.40 1.10
C GLY A 160 18.88 -6.40 1.25
N GLY A 161 18.74 -5.24 0.61
CA GLY A 161 19.73 -4.15 0.65
C GLY A 161 19.12 -2.80 0.29
N GLY A 162 17.82 -2.64 0.48
CA GLY A 162 17.09 -1.37 0.42
C GLY A 162 16.63 -0.92 1.79
N ASP A 163 15.99 0.26 1.86
CA ASP A 163 15.52 0.86 3.11
C ASP A 163 14.73 -0.13 3.98
N SER A 164 13.79 -0.87 3.40
CA SER A 164 12.99 -1.83 4.19
C SER A 164 13.82 -2.90 4.90
N ALA A 165 14.91 -3.37 4.31
CA ALA A 165 15.76 -4.37 4.93
C ALA A 165 16.55 -3.79 6.12
N LEU A 166 17.10 -2.58 5.93
CA LEU A 166 17.88 -1.90 6.96
C LEU A 166 16.98 -1.38 8.10
N ASP A 167 15.82 -0.82 7.77
CA ASP A 167 14.86 -0.37 8.77
C ASP A 167 14.42 -1.52 9.70
N TRP A 168 14.10 -2.70 9.12
CA TRP A 168 13.77 -3.86 9.95
C TRP A 168 14.97 -4.40 10.72
N ALA A 169 16.17 -4.29 10.19
CA ALA A 169 17.38 -4.62 10.95
C ALA A 169 17.53 -3.69 12.16
N MET A 170 17.32 -2.38 11.99
CA MET A 170 17.37 -1.38 13.06
C MET A 170 16.30 -1.61 14.12
N GLU A 171 15.05 -1.81 13.70
CA GLU A 171 13.89 -1.97 14.60
C GLU A 171 13.93 -3.29 15.39
N LEU A 172 14.47 -4.35 14.80
CA LEU A 172 14.50 -5.68 15.43
C LEU A 172 15.77 -5.94 16.23
N GLU A 173 16.88 -5.25 15.95
CA GLU A 173 18.16 -5.46 16.66
C GLU A 173 18.04 -5.38 18.18
N PRO A 174 17.31 -4.42 18.77
CA PRO A 174 17.19 -4.32 20.23
C PRO A 174 16.50 -5.50 20.90
N ILE A 175 15.67 -6.24 20.18
CA ILE A 175 14.82 -7.30 20.73
C ILE A 175 15.19 -8.70 20.23
N ALA A 176 15.85 -8.82 19.09
CA ALA A 176 16.27 -10.09 18.51
C ALA A 176 17.46 -10.70 19.26
N LYS A 177 17.55 -12.03 19.27
CA LYS A 177 18.74 -12.73 19.76
C LYS A 177 19.97 -12.44 18.91
N CYS A 178 19.81 -12.53 17.58
CA CYS A 178 20.79 -12.10 16.59
C CYS A 178 20.13 -11.89 15.23
N ILE A 179 20.75 -11.04 14.42
CA ILE A 179 20.31 -10.77 13.05
C ILE A 179 21.48 -11.02 12.11
N THR A 180 21.24 -11.80 11.06
CA THR A 180 22.12 -11.89 9.90
C THR A 180 21.43 -11.25 8.71
N LEU A 181 22.05 -10.23 8.11
CA LEU A 181 21.58 -9.60 6.90
C LEU A 181 22.41 -10.07 5.72
N ILE A 182 21.79 -10.67 4.71
CA ILE A 182 22.46 -11.06 3.46
C ILE A 182 22.06 -10.11 2.32
N HIS A 183 23.06 -9.71 1.54
CA HIS A 183 22.84 -8.90 0.36
C HIS A 183 23.68 -9.44 -0.81
N ARG A 184 23.04 -9.56 -2.00
CA ARG A 184 23.66 -10.14 -3.21
C ARG A 184 24.72 -9.25 -3.88
N ARG A 185 24.96 -8.05 -3.37
CA ARG A 185 25.89 -7.04 -3.89
C ARG A 185 26.68 -6.40 -2.75
N ASP A 186 27.61 -5.53 -3.09
CA ASP A 186 28.37 -4.68 -2.15
C ASP A 186 27.75 -3.29 -1.96
N VAL A 187 26.81 -2.88 -2.83
CA VAL A 187 26.19 -1.56 -2.81
C VAL A 187 24.75 -1.66 -2.36
N PHE A 188 24.43 -1.01 -1.26
CA PHE A 188 23.08 -0.85 -0.76
C PHE A 188 22.33 0.24 -1.53
N ARG A 189 21.00 0.12 -1.58
CA ARG A 189 20.09 1.14 -2.10
C ARG A 189 19.40 1.94 -1.00
N ALA A 190 19.68 1.61 0.24
CA ALA A 190 19.16 2.29 1.41
C ALA A 190 19.85 3.65 1.61
N HIS A 191 19.24 4.51 2.43
CA HIS A 191 19.82 5.78 2.83
C HIS A 191 21.20 5.60 3.46
N GLU A 192 22.11 6.52 3.16
CA GLU A 192 23.51 6.48 3.62
C GLU A 192 23.64 6.37 5.13
N GLU A 193 22.78 7.07 5.88
CA GLU A 193 22.74 7.01 7.35
C GLU A 193 22.43 5.60 7.88
N SER A 194 21.48 4.91 7.25
CA SER A 194 21.12 3.52 7.61
C SER A 194 22.26 2.55 7.28
N VAL A 195 22.97 2.79 6.18
CA VAL A 195 24.14 2.00 5.80
C VAL A 195 25.29 2.24 6.76
N ASP A 196 25.56 3.50 7.15
CA ASP A 196 26.56 3.83 8.16
C ASP A 196 26.25 3.17 9.50
N TRP A 197 24.99 3.23 9.94
CA TRP A 197 24.55 2.53 11.14
C TRP A 197 24.82 1.03 11.06
N LEU A 198 24.46 0.39 9.95
CA LEU A 198 24.61 -1.07 9.77
C LEU A 198 26.06 -1.51 9.97
N PHE A 199 27.02 -0.79 9.38
CA PHE A 199 28.45 -1.18 9.40
C PHE A 199 29.23 -0.72 10.63
N HIS A 200 28.82 0.37 11.28
CA HIS A 200 29.63 1.00 12.32
C HIS A 200 28.99 1.03 13.71
N LYS A 201 27.67 0.86 13.79
CA LYS A 201 26.93 1.03 15.06
C LYS A 201 26.12 -0.19 15.47
N SER A 202 25.81 -1.10 14.52
CA SER A 202 24.94 -2.24 14.77
C SER A 202 25.72 -3.51 15.17
N ARG A 203 24.98 -4.44 15.78
CA ARG A 203 25.44 -5.82 16.06
C ARG A 203 25.01 -6.80 14.96
N VAL A 204 24.45 -6.32 13.87
CA VAL A 204 23.96 -7.14 12.76
C VAL A 204 25.13 -7.75 12.00
N THR A 205 25.13 -9.07 11.86
CA THR A 205 26.10 -9.77 11.02
C THR A 205 25.73 -9.54 9.55
N THR A 206 26.54 -8.78 8.81
CA THR A 206 26.29 -8.46 7.42
C THR A 206 27.14 -9.33 6.52
N LYS A 207 26.50 -10.04 5.57
CA LYS A 207 27.15 -10.88 4.56
C LYS A 207 26.85 -10.33 3.17
N LEU A 208 27.86 -9.74 2.52
CA LEU A 208 27.78 -9.21 1.15
C LEU A 208 28.12 -10.30 0.13
N TRP A 209 27.47 -10.25 -1.03
CA TRP A 209 27.59 -11.25 -2.09
C TRP A 209 26.96 -12.61 -1.73
N TRP A 210 26.08 -12.63 -0.72
CA TRP A 210 25.38 -13.82 -0.28
C TRP A 210 23.92 -13.80 -0.68
N GLU A 211 23.44 -14.97 -1.10
CA GLU A 211 22.05 -15.22 -1.49
C GLU A 211 21.51 -16.46 -0.78
N LEU A 212 20.19 -16.53 -0.63
CA LEU A 212 19.53 -17.71 -0.08
C LEU A 212 19.49 -18.80 -1.15
N ARG A 213 19.88 -20.03 -0.80
CA ARG A 213 19.71 -21.21 -1.61
C ARG A 213 18.40 -21.93 -1.30
N CYS A 214 18.17 -22.26 -0.03
CA CYS A 214 16.94 -22.86 0.45
C CYS A 214 16.80 -22.67 1.95
N LEU A 215 15.61 -22.97 2.45
CA LEU A 215 15.28 -23.08 3.86
C LEU A 215 14.98 -24.53 4.20
N GLU A 216 15.30 -24.95 5.42
CA GLU A 216 14.99 -26.26 5.96
C GLU A 216 14.34 -26.13 7.33
N GLY A 217 13.51 -27.10 7.68
CA GLY A 217 12.84 -27.19 8.97
C GLY A 217 11.72 -28.21 8.97
N GLY A 218 11.04 -28.35 10.09
CA GLY A 218 9.87 -29.18 10.24
C GLY A 218 8.57 -28.37 10.17
N ALA A 219 7.92 -28.14 11.31
CA ALA A 219 6.71 -27.34 11.40
C ALA A 219 6.96 -25.85 11.11
N ARG A 220 8.19 -25.36 11.30
CA ARG A 220 8.66 -24.00 11.05
C ARG A 220 10.05 -24.04 10.44
N VAL A 221 10.50 -22.91 9.92
CA VAL A 221 11.90 -22.75 9.48
C VAL A 221 12.84 -22.91 10.67
N GLU A 222 13.96 -23.64 10.46
CA GLU A 222 14.99 -23.91 11.46
C GLU A 222 16.39 -23.55 10.94
N LYS A 223 16.61 -23.67 9.63
CA LYS A 223 17.89 -23.40 8.99
C LYS A 223 17.72 -22.69 7.66
N ALA A 224 18.70 -21.87 7.33
CA ALA A 224 18.87 -21.25 6.02
C ALA A 224 20.21 -21.66 5.43
N ILE A 225 20.19 -22.24 4.25
CA ILE A 225 21.39 -22.52 3.46
C ILE A 225 21.57 -21.33 2.54
N ILE A 226 22.71 -20.66 2.70
CA ILE A 226 23.10 -19.48 1.92
C ILE A 226 24.36 -19.78 1.12
N PHE A 227 24.57 -19.05 0.03
CA PHE A 227 25.77 -19.20 -0.80
C PHE A 227 26.31 -17.85 -1.24
N ASN A 228 27.63 -17.79 -1.35
CA ASN A 228 28.31 -16.62 -1.92
C ASN A 228 28.27 -16.70 -3.45
N ASN A 229 27.66 -15.71 -4.08
CA ASN A 229 27.44 -15.71 -5.53
C ASN A 229 28.70 -15.39 -6.36
N LYS A 230 29.84 -15.10 -5.70
CA LYS A 230 31.16 -14.94 -6.35
C LYS A 230 32.06 -16.17 -6.20
N THR A 231 32.06 -16.76 -5.00
CA THR A 231 32.96 -17.88 -4.66
C THR A 231 32.30 -19.25 -4.72
N ASN A 232 30.94 -19.28 -4.74
CA ASN A 232 30.13 -20.48 -4.57
C ASN A 232 30.33 -21.19 -3.22
N GLU A 233 30.94 -20.54 -2.24
CA GLU A 233 31.01 -21.00 -0.88
C GLU A 233 29.59 -21.10 -0.29
N GLU A 234 29.31 -22.18 0.44
CA GLU A 234 28.04 -22.36 1.16
C GLU A 234 28.22 -22.20 2.67
N ASP A 235 27.19 -21.68 3.32
CA ASP A 235 27.09 -21.56 4.77
C ASP A 235 25.68 -21.93 5.24
N THR A 236 25.58 -22.47 6.44
CA THR A 236 24.32 -22.87 7.05
C THR A 236 24.08 -22.05 8.31
N LEU A 237 22.99 -21.29 8.32
CA LEU A 237 22.58 -20.47 9.45
C LEU A 237 21.41 -21.12 10.17
N GLU A 238 21.48 -21.22 11.51
CA GLU A 238 20.31 -21.51 12.31
C GLU A 238 19.43 -20.27 12.39
N VAL A 239 18.14 -20.40 12.04
CA VAL A 239 17.19 -19.28 11.96
C VAL A 239 15.83 -19.68 12.50
N ASP A 240 15.16 -18.75 13.16
CA ASP A 240 13.78 -18.90 13.60
C ASP A 240 12.82 -18.15 12.65
N PHE A 241 13.35 -17.11 11.98
CA PHE A 241 12.63 -16.31 10.99
C PHE A 241 13.51 -15.90 9.81
N CYS A 242 12.90 -15.81 8.64
CA CYS A 242 13.47 -15.27 7.42
C CYS A 242 12.58 -14.12 6.93
N LEU A 243 13.12 -12.89 6.92
CA LEU A 243 12.46 -11.71 6.38
C LEU A 243 12.96 -11.46 4.96
N VAL A 244 12.06 -11.48 3.97
CA VAL A 244 12.38 -11.28 2.56
C VAL A 244 12.05 -9.85 2.15
N ASN A 245 13.03 -8.94 2.27
CA ASN A 245 12.89 -7.50 2.02
C ASN A 245 13.57 -7.07 0.71
N ILE A 246 13.19 -7.70 -0.41
CA ILE A 246 13.72 -7.41 -1.77
C ILE A 246 12.84 -6.44 -2.57
N GLY A 247 11.90 -5.80 -1.89
CA GLY A 247 10.94 -4.83 -2.42
C GLY A 247 9.62 -5.46 -2.83
N PHE A 248 8.73 -4.60 -3.31
CA PHE A 248 7.40 -4.96 -3.76
C PHE A 248 7.27 -4.76 -5.26
N ALA A 249 6.43 -5.55 -5.90
CA ALA A 249 5.93 -5.28 -7.24
C ALA A 249 4.60 -4.56 -7.10
N ALA A 250 4.52 -3.36 -7.63
CA ALA A 250 3.28 -2.65 -7.80
C ALA A 250 2.73 -3.01 -9.17
N ASN A 251 1.54 -3.56 -9.22
CA ASN A 251 0.88 -3.91 -10.47
C ASN A 251 -0.48 -3.22 -10.56
N LEU A 252 -0.62 -2.37 -11.55
CA LEU A 252 -1.89 -1.69 -11.83
C LEU A 252 -2.95 -2.65 -12.40
N GLY A 253 -2.53 -3.85 -12.82
CA GLY A 253 -3.44 -4.85 -13.38
C GLY A 253 -4.23 -4.28 -14.56
N SER A 254 -5.52 -4.55 -14.57
CA SER A 254 -6.46 -4.11 -15.61
C SER A 254 -6.66 -2.60 -15.73
N ILE A 255 -6.25 -1.79 -14.74
CA ILE A 255 -6.37 -0.31 -14.82
C ILE A 255 -5.70 0.23 -16.10
N LYS A 256 -4.63 -0.42 -16.57
CA LYS A 256 -3.95 -0.05 -17.82
C LYS A 256 -4.79 -0.27 -19.08
N GLU A 257 -5.83 -1.10 -18.98
CA GLU A 257 -6.68 -1.51 -20.10
C GLU A 257 -7.99 -0.70 -20.15
N TRP A 258 -8.26 0.17 -19.16
CA TRP A 258 -9.51 0.93 -19.09
C TRP A 258 -9.56 2.15 -20.01
N GLY A 259 -8.55 2.35 -20.88
CA GLY A 259 -8.49 3.48 -21.81
C GLY A 259 -8.13 4.82 -21.17
N LEU A 260 -7.55 4.79 -19.97
CA LEU A 260 -7.04 5.97 -19.28
C LEU A 260 -5.72 6.44 -19.93
N VAL A 261 -5.52 7.75 -20.04
CA VAL A 261 -4.24 8.31 -20.45
C VAL A 261 -3.24 8.15 -19.31
N MET A 262 -2.13 7.48 -19.62
CA MET A 262 -1.11 7.13 -18.65
C MET A 262 0.24 7.77 -18.99
N GLU A 263 0.95 8.20 -17.97
CA GLU A 263 2.38 8.52 -18.03
C GLU A 263 3.15 7.53 -17.12
N GLY A 264 3.90 6.63 -17.75
CA GLY A 264 4.49 5.49 -17.03
C GLY A 264 3.42 4.60 -16.39
N ASN A 265 3.40 4.55 -15.07
CA ASN A 265 2.41 3.82 -14.29
C ASN A 265 1.44 4.75 -13.54
N GLN A 266 1.24 5.98 -14.00
CA GLN A 266 0.37 6.96 -13.36
C GLN A 266 -0.68 7.47 -14.33
N ILE A 267 -1.88 7.74 -13.83
CA ILE A 267 -3.01 8.28 -14.58
C ILE A 267 -2.82 9.78 -14.70
N VAL A 268 -2.83 10.32 -15.91
CA VAL A 268 -2.75 11.76 -16.15
C VAL A 268 -4.06 12.42 -15.76
N VAL A 269 -3.99 13.45 -14.93
CA VAL A 269 -5.15 14.24 -14.48
C VAL A 269 -4.91 15.73 -14.66
N ASN A 270 -6.01 16.50 -14.74
CA ASN A 270 -5.96 17.95 -14.71
C ASN A 270 -6.04 18.50 -13.27
N SER A 271 -6.09 19.83 -13.10
CA SER A 271 -6.20 20.50 -11.79
C SER A 271 -7.49 20.20 -11.01
N LYS A 272 -8.49 19.59 -11.67
CA LYS A 272 -9.74 19.12 -11.05
C LYS A 272 -9.72 17.63 -10.74
N MET A 273 -8.55 16.98 -10.89
CA MET A 273 -8.36 15.54 -10.75
C MET A 273 -9.17 14.71 -11.77
N GLU A 274 -9.62 15.34 -12.87
CA GLU A 274 -10.35 14.67 -13.95
C GLU A 274 -9.36 13.90 -14.85
N THR A 275 -9.72 12.67 -15.19
CA THR A 275 -9.04 11.87 -16.22
C THR A 275 -9.57 12.22 -17.61
N ASN A 276 -9.08 11.54 -18.64
CA ASN A 276 -9.64 11.63 -20.00
C ASN A 276 -11.05 11.00 -20.12
N ILE A 277 -11.51 10.24 -19.13
CA ILE A 277 -12.85 9.62 -19.14
C ILE A 277 -13.78 10.47 -18.28
N PRO A 278 -14.80 11.14 -18.85
CA PRO A 278 -15.73 11.97 -18.10
C PRO A 278 -16.45 11.20 -17.00
N GLY A 279 -16.41 11.73 -15.76
CA GLY A 279 -16.95 11.08 -14.56
C GLY A 279 -15.97 10.15 -13.86
N VAL A 280 -14.75 9.97 -14.39
CA VAL A 280 -13.65 9.21 -13.75
C VAL A 280 -12.54 10.17 -13.31
N TYR A 281 -12.14 10.05 -12.06
CA TYR A 281 -11.14 10.87 -11.37
C TYR A 281 -10.02 9.99 -10.85
N ALA A 282 -8.84 10.57 -10.58
CA ALA A 282 -7.78 9.87 -9.88
C ALA A 282 -7.07 10.80 -8.90
N ALA A 283 -6.64 10.25 -7.74
CA ALA A 283 -5.96 10.97 -6.67
C ALA A 283 -4.96 10.08 -5.93
N GLY A 284 -3.95 10.70 -5.30
CA GLY A 284 -2.87 10.00 -4.61
C GLY A 284 -1.77 9.54 -5.56
N ASP A 285 -1.01 8.53 -5.17
CA ASP A 285 0.19 8.10 -5.90
C ASP A 285 -0.10 7.51 -7.29
N ILE A 286 -1.36 7.13 -7.54
CA ILE A 286 -1.80 6.63 -8.85
C ILE A 286 -1.85 7.70 -9.91
N CYS A 287 -2.01 8.97 -9.57
CA CYS A 287 -2.16 10.05 -10.54
C CYS A 287 -0.87 10.86 -10.73
N THR A 288 -0.79 11.54 -11.88
CA THR A 288 0.29 12.47 -12.22
C THR A 288 -0.23 13.73 -12.90
N TYR A 289 0.48 14.83 -12.64
CA TYR A 289 0.34 16.14 -13.27
C TYR A 289 1.62 16.93 -12.99
N ASP A 290 1.81 18.07 -13.64
CA ASP A 290 3.00 18.90 -13.42
C ASP A 290 3.13 19.35 -11.96
N GLY A 291 4.29 19.13 -11.33
CA GLY A 291 4.54 19.40 -9.92
C GLY A 291 4.01 18.37 -8.91
N LYS A 292 3.59 17.18 -9.35
CA LYS A 292 3.09 16.11 -8.47
C LYS A 292 4.13 15.65 -7.45
N LEU A 293 3.72 15.67 -6.17
CA LEU A 293 4.44 15.03 -5.05
C LEU A 293 3.67 13.80 -4.55
N ARG A 294 4.39 12.71 -4.26
CA ARG A 294 3.83 11.46 -3.75
C ARG A 294 3.85 11.44 -2.22
N LEU A 295 3.00 12.26 -1.61
CA LEU A 295 2.84 12.37 -0.17
C LEU A 295 1.39 12.09 0.22
N ILE A 296 1.16 11.57 1.42
CA ILE A 296 -0.19 11.40 1.96
C ILE A 296 -0.92 12.75 2.00
N ALA A 297 -0.24 13.79 2.46
CA ALA A 297 -0.78 15.15 2.54
C ALA A 297 -1.25 15.68 1.16
N THR A 298 -0.47 15.46 0.10
CA THR A 298 -0.87 15.82 -1.27
C THR A 298 -2.09 15.02 -1.71
N GLY A 299 -2.08 13.70 -1.50
CA GLY A 299 -3.18 12.82 -1.87
C GLY A 299 -4.50 13.16 -1.17
N THR A 300 -4.48 13.59 0.10
CA THR A 300 -5.68 14.04 0.80
C THR A 300 -6.25 15.34 0.23
N GLY A 301 -5.39 16.30 -0.16
CA GLY A 301 -5.81 17.51 -0.86
C GLY A 301 -6.43 17.22 -2.22
N GLU A 302 -5.82 16.33 -3.01
CA GLU A 302 -6.34 15.87 -4.29
C GLU A 302 -7.70 15.17 -4.13
N ALA A 303 -7.87 14.36 -3.08
CA ALA A 303 -9.14 13.68 -2.77
C ALA A 303 -10.29 14.69 -2.60
N CYS A 304 -10.06 15.81 -1.90
CA CYS A 304 -11.06 16.87 -1.76
C CYS A 304 -11.48 17.44 -3.13
N ILE A 305 -10.51 17.74 -3.99
CA ILE A 305 -10.75 18.30 -5.33
C ILE A 305 -11.52 17.31 -6.19
N ALA A 306 -11.08 16.05 -6.21
CA ALA A 306 -11.72 14.97 -6.96
C ALA A 306 -13.18 14.76 -6.55
N VAL A 307 -13.45 14.72 -5.23
CA VAL A 307 -14.82 14.57 -4.70
C VAL A 307 -15.68 15.78 -5.04
N CYS A 308 -15.13 17.00 -5.00
CA CYS A 308 -15.87 18.20 -5.44
C CYS A 308 -16.23 18.13 -6.92
N SER A 309 -15.30 17.67 -7.76
CA SER A 309 -15.53 17.45 -9.18
C SER A 309 -16.58 16.35 -9.43
N ALA A 310 -16.48 15.22 -8.72
CA ALA A 310 -17.45 14.14 -8.80
C ALA A 310 -18.86 14.59 -8.34
N LYS A 311 -18.94 15.39 -7.27
CA LYS A 311 -20.23 15.92 -6.80
C LYS A 311 -20.91 16.80 -7.84
N THR A 312 -20.16 17.69 -8.52
CA THR A 312 -20.73 18.54 -9.58
C THR A 312 -21.07 17.75 -10.85
N TRP A 313 -20.41 16.61 -11.10
CA TRP A 313 -20.78 15.67 -12.15
C TRP A 313 -22.11 14.96 -11.85
N VAL A 314 -22.28 14.46 -10.62
CA VAL A 314 -23.49 13.72 -10.19
C VAL A 314 -24.68 14.67 -10.00
N ASP A 315 -24.42 15.88 -9.52
CA ASP A 315 -25.41 16.92 -9.28
C ASP A 315 -24.91 18.27 -9.82
N PRO A 316 -25.23 18.61 -11.09
CA PRO A 316 -24.77 19.84 -11.73
C PRO A 316 -25.20 21.14 -11.04
N ASN A 317 -26.23 21.09 -10.16
CA ASN A 317 -26.66 22.25 -9.40
C ASN A 317 -25.89 22.47 -8.09
N SER A 318 -25.03 21.51 -7.73
CA SER A 318 -24.23 21.63 -6.51
C SER A 318 -23.06 22.62 -6.71
N LYS A 319 -22.71 23.36 -5.65
CA LYS A 319 -21.53 24.20 -5.66
C LYS A 319 -20.28 23.34 -5.63
N PHE A 320 -19.24 23.71 -6.41
CA PHE A 320 -17.95 23.05 -6.36
C PHE A 320 -17.33 23.16 -4.97
N PHE A 321 -17.22 24.37 -4.40
CA PHE A 321 -16.80 24.60 -3.03
C PHE A 321 -18.01 24.68 -2.08
N PRO A 322 -18.15 23.72 -1.13
CA PRO A 322 -19.33 23.67 -0.23
C PRO A 322 -19.30 24.68 0.93
N GLY A 323 -18.17 25.35 1.15
CA GLY A 323 -17.88 26.11 2.36
C GLY A 323 -16.97 25.35 3.32
N HIS A 324 -16.73 25.90 4.49
CA HIS A 324 -15.85 25.33 5.52
C HIS A 324 -16.63 24.33 6.42
N SER A 325 -15.94 23.26 6.81
CA SER A 325 -16.51 22.21 7.67
C SER A 325 -16.98 22.72 9.03
N SER A 326 -16.37 23.79 9.54
CA SER A 326 -16.81 24.45 10.78
C SER A 326 -18.22 25.04 10.73
N ASN A 327 -18.79 25.20 9.53
CA ASN A 327 -20.15 25.69 9.30
C ASN A 327 -21.14 24.57 9.01
N MET A 328 -20.72 23.32 9.09
CA MET A 328 -21.53 22.13 8.84
C MET A 328 -21.94 21.50 10.18
N SER A 329 -23.20 21.08 10.30
CA SER A 329 -23.64 20.17 11.37
C SER A 329 -23.27 18.74 10.95
N LEU A 330 -22.23 18.17 11.54
CA LEU A 330 -21.72 16.82 11.26
C LEU A 330 -22.26 15.78 12.25
#